data_e28143a9cd211f368a5b4754643ed628
#
_entry.id   e28143a9cd211f368a5b4754643ed628
#
_cell.length_a   1.000
_cell.length_b   1.000
_cell.length_c   1.000
_cell.angle_alpha   90.00
_cell.angle_beta   90.00
_cell.angle_gamma   90.00
#
_symmetry.space_group_name_H-M   'P 1'
#
loop_
_entity.id
_entity.type
_entity.pdbx_description
1 polymer ?
#
loop_
_entity_poly.entity_id
_entity_poly.type
_entity_poly.pdbx_seq_one_letter_code
_entity_poly.pdbx_strand_id
1 'polypeptide(L)' 'MRQFTAVIEQDADTGLYIGWVPGFAGAHSQGGTLDELRVNLQEVV' A
#
# COMPACT_ATOMS: atom_id res chain seq x y z
N MET A 1 1.12 2.01 -18.41
CA MET A 1 0.69 1.94 -16.99
C MET A 1 1.30 0.72 -16.34
N ARG A 2 1.91 0.94 -15.19
CA ARG A 2 2.50 -0.16 -14.44
C ARG A 2 1.43 -0.87 -13.61
N GLN A 3 1.47 -2.19 -13.56
CA GLN A 3 0.58 -2.99 -12.73
C GLN A 3 1.39 -3.75 -11.70
N PHE A 4 0.82 -3.89 -10.53
CA PHE A 4 1.43 -4.68 -9.46
C PHE A 4 0.33 -5.23 -8.55
N THR A 5 0.65 -6.31 -7.85
CA THR A 5 -0.24 -6.91 -6.88
C THR A 5 0.18 -6.45 -5.49
N ALA A 6 -0.75 -5.94 -4.73
CA ALA A 6 -0.48 -5.48 -3.37
C ALA A 6 -1.36 -6.23 -2.38
N VAL A 7 -0.80 -6.56 -1.22
CA VAL A 7 -1.55 -7.09 -0.08
C VAL A 7 -1.89 -5.91 0.81
N ILE A 8 -3.16 -5.77 1.18
CA ILE A 8 -3.64 -4.62 1.94
C ILE A 8 -4.34 -5.09 3.21
N GLU A 9 -4.01 -4.45 4.32
CA GLU A 9 -4.67 -4.66 5.60
C GLU A 9 -5.05 -3.32 6.20
N GLN A 10 -6.12 -3.30 7.00
CA GLN A 10 -6.52 -2.11 7.73
C GLN A 10 -6.17 -2.29 9.20
N ASP A 11 -5.48 -1.30 9.76
CA ASP A 11 -5.15 -1.29 11.18
C ASP A 11 -6.41 -0.98 11.98
N ALA A 12 -6.77 -1.88 12.90
CA ALA A 12 -7.97 -1.71 13.71
C ALA A 12 -7.87 -0.55 14.69
N ASP A 13 -6.67 -0.21 15.13
CA ASP A 13 -6.47 0.86 16.11
C ASP A 13 -6.54 2.25 15.49
N THR A 14 -5.92 2.42 14.33
CA THR A 14 -5.80 3.74 13.69
C THR A 14 -6.74 3.92 12.52
N GLY A 15 -7.25 2.82 11.95
CA GLY A 15 -8.07 2.87 10.75
C GLY A 15 -7.26 3.06 9.47
N LEU A 16 -5.95 3.16 9.58
CA LEU A 16 -5.09 3.32 8.40
C LEU A 16 -5.00 2.03 7.60
N TYR A 17 -4.88 2.19 6.29
CA TYR A 17 -4.61 1.08 5.41
C TYR A 17 -3.11 0.93 5.23
N ILE A 18 -2.65 -0.32 5.31
CA ILE A 18 -1.24 -0.65 5.15
C ILE A 18 -1.14 -1.63 4.00
N GLY A 19 -0.22 -1.38 3.09
CA GLY A 19 -0.05 -2.24 1.93
C GLY A 19 1.40 -2.52 1.62
N TRP A 20 1.65 -3.67 1.00
CA TRP A 20 2.98 -4.02 0.52
C TRP A 20 2.86 -4.87 -0.73
N VAL A 21 3.94 -4.86 -1.50
CA VAL A 21 4.01 -5.59 -2.76
C VAL A 21 4.95 -6.78 -2.57
N PRO A 22 4.43 -8.02 -2.56
CA PRO A 22 5.27 -9.20 -2.44
C PRO A 22 6.30 -9.25 -3.57
N GLY A 23 7.53 -9.61 -3.24
CA GLY A 23 8.60 -9.69 -4.22
C GLY A 23 9.36 -8.40 -4.44
N PHE A 24 8.87 -7.30 -3.88
CA PHE A 24 9.55 -6.01 -3.96
C PHE A 24 9.97 -5.60 -2.56
N ALA A 25 11.22 -5.85 -2.22
CA ALA A 25 11.73 -5.51 -0.90
C ALA A 25 11.60 -4.00 -0.65
N GLY A 26 11.02 -3.64 0.49
CA GLY A 26 10.83 -2.24 0.84
C GLY A 26 9.64 -1.55 0.18
N ALA A 27 8.91 -2.23 -0.69
CA ALA A 27 7.75 -1.64 -1.34
C ALA A 27 6.52 -1.78 -0.44
N HIS A 28 6.43 -0.90 0.56
CA HIS A 28 5.29 -0.86 1.47
C HIS A 28 4.95 0.59 1.76
N SER A 29 3.69 0.82 2.13
CA SER A 29 3.24 2.16 2.46
C SER A 29 1.96 2.10 3.27
N GLN A 30 1.43 3.26 3.63
CA GLN A 30 0.19 3.37 4.36
C GLN A 30 -0.58 4.59 3.86
N GLY A 31 -1.85 4.63 4.16
CA GLY A 31 -2.69 5.77 3.80
C GLY A 31 -4.01 5.73 4.54
N GLY A 32 -4.67 6.88 4.64
CA GLY A 32 -5.97 7.01 5.30
C GLY A 32 -7.13 6.46 4.47
N THR A 33 -6.92 6.32 3.17
CA THR A 33 -7.90 5.73 2.25
C THR A 33 -7.19 4.77 1.33
N LEU A 34 -7.97 3.91 0.66
CA LEU A 34 -7.40 2.98 -0.31
C LEU A 34 -6.77 3.71 -1.50
N ASP A 35 -7.39 4.79 -1.94
CA ASP A 35 -6.83 5.58 -3.04
C ASP A 35 -5.49 6.20 -2.66
N GLU A 36 -5.40 6.72 -1.45
CA GLU A 36 -4.17 7.31 -0.96
C GLU A 36 -3.07 6.25 -0.86
N LEU A 37 -3.41 5.08 -0.32
CA LEU A 37 -2.45 3.98 -0.24
C LEU A 37 -1.97 3.57 -1.63
N ARG A 38 -2.88 3.47 -2.60
CA ARG A 38 -2.52 3.09 -3.96
C ARG A 38 -1.53 4.07 -4.57
N VAL A 39 -1.80 5.36 -4.41
CA VAL A 39 -0.91 6.40 -4.92
C VAL A 39 0.48 6.30 -4.27
N ASN A 40 0.49 6.12 -2.95
CA ASN A 40 1.75 6.01 -2.22
C ASN A 40 2.55 4.78 -2.64
N LEU A 41 1.89 3.65 -2.87
CA LEU A 41 2.57 2.44 -3.35
C LEU A 41 3.13 2.62 -4.75
N GLN A 42 2.41 3.33 -5.62
CA GLN A 42 2.89 3.60 -6.97
C GLN A 42 4.18 4.41 -6.97
N GLU A 43 4.39 5.24 -5.97
CA GLU A 43 5.59 6.04 -5.87
C GLU A 43 6.81 5.23 -5.44
N VAL A 44 6.60 4.15 -4.67
CA VAL A 44 7.71 3.32 -4.21
C VAL A 44 7.98 2.13 -5.13
N VAL A 45 7.05 1.80 -5.98
CA VAL A 45 7.22 0.75 -6.97
C VAL A 45 7.61 1.36 -8.32
#